data_b5c6c9260bbf2aeaff5ea4bc271fd683
#
_entry.id   b5c6c9260bbf2aeaff5ea4bc271fd683
#
_cell.length_a   1.000
_cell.length_b   1.000
_cell.length_c   1.000
_cell.angle_alpha   90.00
_cell.angle_beta   90.00
_cell.angle_gamma   90.00
#
_symmetry.space_group_name_H-M   'P 1'
#
loop_
_entity.id
_entity.type
_entity.pdbx_description
1 polymer ?
#
loop_
_entity_poly.entity_id
_entity_poly.type
_entity_poly.pdbx_seq_one_letter_code
_entity_poly.pdbx_strand_id
1 'polypeptide(L)'
;SRWDQLLIRRGLDALARAERLAGKGRTSGPYMLQAALAACHARARRAADTDWPRIAALYDRLRVVMPSPVVDLNRAIAHSMAFGPEAGLKLVDEIADAAALRDYAPLPAARGDFLFRAGRLAEARSEFETAATLTRNVRERAFLLVRADACDGKH
;
A
#
# COMPACT_ATOMS: atom_id res chain seq x y z
N SER A 1 7.92 7.19 -1.47
CA SER A 1 9.20 6.61 -1.08
C SER A 1 9.39 5.24 -1.71
N ARG A 2 10.57 4.71 -1.62
CA ARG A 2 10.85 3.39 -2.18
C ARG A 2 10.00 2.33 -1.51
N TRP A 3 9.75 2.50 -0.21
CA TRP A 3 8.93 1.55 0.55
C TRP A 3 7.49 1.54 0.02
N ASP A 4 6.93 2.71 -0.22
CA ASP A 4 5.56 2.79 -0.72
C ASP A 4 5.44 2.22 -2.12
N GLN A 5 6.44 2.47 -2.96
CA GLN A 5 6.44 1.91 -4.31
C GLN A 5 6.53 0.40 -4.27
N LEU A 6 7.29 -0.15 -3.34
CA LEU A 6 7.41 -1.58 -3.19
C LEU A 6 6.07 -2.21 -2.80
N LEU A 7 5.37 -1.60 -1.85
CA LEU A 7 4.07 -2.11 -1.42
C LEU A 7 3.07 -2.12 -2.58
N ILE A 8 3.05 -1.04 -3.35
CA ILE A 8 2.12 -0.96 -4.48
C ILE A 8 2.47 -2.01 -5.53
N ARG A 9 3.77 -2.17 -5.80
CA ARG A 9 4.20 -3.15 -6.80
C ARG A 9 3.82 -4.56 -6.38
N ARG A 10 3.96 -4.90 -5.10
CA ARG A 10 3.55 -6.20 -4.60
C ARG A 10 2.06 -6.41 -4.76
N GLY A 11 1.27 -5.36 -4.51
CA GLY A 11 -0.16 -5.45 -4.70
C GLY A 11 -0.53 -5.70 -6.15
N LEU A 12 0.13 -5.03 -7.06
CA LEU A 12 -0.12 -5.24 -8.49
C LEU A 12 0.25 -6.65 -8.92
N ASP A 13 1.37 -7.17 -8.40
CA ASP A 13 1.78 -8.54 -8.73
C ASP A 13 0.77 -9.54 -8.22
N ALA A 14 0.27 -9.34 -7.00
CA ALA A 14 -0.73 -10.23 -6.43
C ALA A 14 -2.03 -10.22 -7.23
N LEU A 15 -2.44 -9.03 -7.67
CA LEU A 15 -3.65 -8.91 -8.48
C LEU A 15 -3.48 -9.59 -9.83
N ALA A 16 -2.31 -9.45 -10.43
CA ALA A 16 -2.05 -10.07 -11.71
C ALA A 16 -2.12 -11.58 -11.61
N ARG A 17 -1.56 -12.14 -10.53
CA ARG A 17 -1.63 -13.58 -10.33
C ARG A 17 -3.06 -14.06 -10.11
N ALA A 18 -3.81 -13.31 -9.30
CA ALA A 18 -5.20 -13.67 -9.02
C ALA A 18 -6.03 -13.65 -10.29
N GLU A 19 -5.81 -12.65 -11.13
CA GLU A 19 -6.56 -12.52 -12.34
C GLU A 19 -6.23 -13.65 -13.32
N ARG A 20 -4.96 -14.05 -13.41
CA ARG A 20 -4.59 -15.15 -14.28
C ARG A 20 -5.22 -16.47 -13.83
N LEU A 21 -5.34 -16.65 -12.51
CA LEU A 21 -5.94 -17.86 -11.99
C LEU A 21 -7.46 -17.90 -12.18
N ALA A 22 -8.07 -16.74 -12.09
CA ALA A 22 -9.53 -16.69 -12.12
C ALA A 22 -10.13 -16.61 -13.50
N GLY A 23 -9.51 -15.91 -14.40
CA GLY A 23 -10.20 -15.67 -15.66
C GLY A 23 -9.26 -15.44 -16.80
N LYS A 24 -8.71 -16.49 -17.33
CA LYS A 24 -7.89 -16.28 -18.40
C LYS A 24 -8.56 -15.70 -19.53
N GLY A 25 -7.90 -15.02 -20.34
CA GLY A 25 -8.42 -14.45 -21.58
C GLY A 25 -9.19 -13.18 -21.41
N ARG A 26 -9.30 -12.67 -20.17
CA ARG A 26 -9.99 -11.45 -20.00
C ARG A 26 -9.13 -10.30 -20.35
N THR A 27 -9.60 -9.41 -21.18
CA THR A 27 -8.90 -8.18 -21.52
C THR A 27 -9.74 -7.01 -21.08
N SER A 28 -10.44 -7.17 -19.98
CA SER A 28 -11.36 -6.15 -19.52
C SER A 28 -10.65 -4.97 -18.88
N GLY A 29 -11.45 -4.05 -18.34
CA GLY A 29 -10.96 -2.87 -17.67
C GLY A 29 -9.95 -3.11 -16.57
N PRO A 30 -10.12 -4.13 -15.72
CA PRO A 30 -9.14 -4.39 -14.67
C PRO A 30 -7.72 -4.60 -15.21
N TYR A 31 -7.61 -5.36 -16.28
CA TYR A 31 -6.30 -5.62 -16.86
C TYR A 31 -5.68 -4.33 -17.41
N MET A 32 -6.48 -3.53 -18.10
CA MET A 32 -5.99 -2.27 -18.66
C MET A 32 -5.57 -1.29 -17.58
N LEU A 33 -6.31 -1.25 -16.47
CA LEU A 33 -5.97 -0.37 -15.37
C LEU A 33 -4.68 -0.80 -14.68
N GLN A 34 -4.49 -2.11 -14.53
CA GLN A 34 -3.26 -2.61 -13.96
C GLN A 34 -2.07 -2.29 -14.86
N ALA A 35 -2.25 -2.40 -16.17
CA ALA A 35 -1.20 -2.05 -17.12
C ALA A 35 -0.86 -0.57 -17.04
N ALA A 36 -1.87 0.28 -16.90
CA ALA A 36 -1.64 1.72 -16.78
C ALA A 36 -0.86 2.05 -15.50
N LEU A 37 -1.19 1.38 -14.40
CA LEU A 37 -0.47 1.57 -13.15
C LEU A 37 0.98 1.13 -13.28
N ALA A 38 1.21 -0.02 -13.89
CA ALA A 38 2.57 -0.50 -14.11
C ALA A 38 3.35 0.46 -14.98
N ALA A 39 2.71 1.06 -15.97
CA ALA A 39 3.37 2.03 -16.83
C ALA A 39 3.78 3.29 -16.07
N CYS A 40 2.93 3.73 -15.14
CA CYS A 40 3.28 4.88 -14.31
C CYS A 40 4.54 4.61 -13.50
N HIS A 41 4.65 3.41 -12.91
CA HIS A 41 5.83 3.07 -12.13
C HIS A 41 7.06 2.89 -13.03
N ALA A 42 6.88 2.31 -14.20
CA ALA A 42 8.00 2.08 -15.10
C ALA A 42 8.61 3.37 -15.63
N ARG A 43 7.79 4.42 -15.78
CA ARG A 43 8.30 5.68 -16.29
C ARG A 43 9.00 6.52 -15.24
N ALA A 44 8.71 6.28 -13.96
CA ALA A 44 9.31 7.05 -12.90
C ALA A 44 10.72 6.55 -12.62
N ARG A 45 11.70 7.43 -12.70
CA ARG A 45 13.08 7.06 -12.43
C ARG A 45 13.46 7.31 -10.98
N ARG A 46 12.76 8.19 -10.32
CA ARG A 46 12.97 8.52 -8.92
C ARG A 46 11.62 8.69 -8.28
N ALA A 47 11.58 8.57 -6.96
CA ALA A 47 10.31 8.72 -6.25
C ALA A 47 9.64 10.06 -6.58
N ALA A 48 10.44 11.10 -6.76
CA ALA A 48 9.88 12.42 -7.05
C ALA A 48 9.19 12.49 -8.41
N ASP A 49 9.52 11.56 -9.31
CA ASP A 49 8.94 11.54 -10.65
C ASP A 49 7.65 10.74 -10.74
N THR A 50 7.24 10.11 -9.66
CA THR A 50 6.04 9.29 -9.66
C THR A 50 4.80 10.17 -9.64
N ASP A 51 3.88 9.91 -10.57
CA ASP A 51 2.63 10.68 -10.67
C ASP A 51 1.58 10.06 -9.75
N TRP A 52 1.67 10.37 -8.47
CA TRP A 52 0.80 9.80 -7.47
C TRP A 52 -0.68 10.16 -7.65
N PRO A 53 -1.01 11.42 -8.02
CA PRO A 53 -2.43 11.71 -8.25
C PRO A 53 -3.04 10.86 -9.35
N ARG A 54 -2.28 10.59 -10.42
CA ARG A 54 -2.78 9.72 -11.49
C ARG A 54 -2.94 8.29 -11.00
N ILE A 55 -1.97 7.82 -10.23
CA ILE A 55 -2.03 6.46 -9.68
C ILE A 55 -3.22 6.33 -8.74
N ALA A 56 -3.47 7.34 -7.91
CA ALA A 56 -4.63 7.32 -7.02
C ALA A 56 -5.93 7.25 -7.81
N ALA A 57 -6.03 8.02 -8.90
CA ALA A 57 -7.22 8.00 -9.73
C ALA A 57 -7.42 6.64 -10.40
N LEU A 58 -6.33 6.00 -10.81
CA LEU A 58 -6.41 4.67 -11.42
C LEU A 58 -6.90 3.64 -10.40
N TYR A 59 -6.45 3.72 -9.15
CA TYR A 59 -6.93 2.83 -8.12
C TYR A 59 -8.40 3.09 -7.78
N ASP A 60 -8.84 4.35 -7.84
CA ASP A 60 -10.25 4.66 -7.63
C ASP A 60 -11.12 3.94 -8.67
N ARG A 61 -10.64 3.87 -9.91
CA ARG A 61 -11.35 3.17 -10.96
C ARG A 61 -11.24 1.67 -10.82
N LEU A 62 -10.05 1.18 -10.47
CA LEU A 62 -9.83 -0.25 -10.32
C LEU A 62 -10.69 -0.82 -9.20
N ARG A 63 -10.87 -0.06 -8.14
CA ARG A 63 -11.70 -0.48 -7.02
C ARG A 63 -13.13 -0.80 -7.45
N VAL A 64 -13.64 -0.04 -8.42
CA VAL A 64 -15.00 -0.23 -8.90
C VAL A 64 -15.13 -1.50 -9.73
N VAL A 65 -14.16 -1.76 -10.61
CA VAL A 65 -14.25 -2.90 -11.52
C VAL A 65 -13.66 -4.18 -10.96
N MET A 66 -12.84 -4.07 -9.93
CA MET A 66 -12.19 -5.25 -9.34
C MET A 66 -12.08 -5.06 -7.83
N PRO A 67 -13.18 -5.08 -7.11
CA PRO A 67 -13.15 -4.85 -5.65
C PRO A 67 -12.30 -5.90 -4.95
N SER A 68 -11.44 -5.44 -4.06
CA SER A 68 -10.55 -6.33 -3.34
C SER A 68 -9.96 -5.57 -2.16
N PRO A 69 -9.77 -6.21 -0.99
CA PRO A 69 -9.08 -5.53 0.11
C PRO A 69 -7.67 -5.12 -0.25
N VAL A 70 -6.97 -5.87 -1.10
CA VAL A 70 -5.63 -5.51 -1.54
C VAL A 70 -5.67 -4.26 -2.41
N VAL A 71 -6.64 -4.16 -3.31
CA VAL A 71 -6.83 -2.96 -4.13
C VAL A 71 -7.11 -1.78 -3.21
N ASP A 72 -7.98 -1.96 -2.21
CA ASP A 72 -8.31 -0.89 -1.29
C ASP A 72 -7.09 -0.42 -0.50
N LEU A 73 -6.25 -1.33 -0.06
CA LEU A 73 -5.04 -0.95 0.66
C LEU A 73 -4.09 -0.16 -0.25
N ASN A 74 -3.88 -0.62 -1.47
CA ASN A 74 -3.01 0.07 -2.40
C ASN A 74 -3.57 1.43 -2.80
N ARG A 75 -4.90 1.54 -2.85
CA ARG A 75 -5.56 2.82 -3.07
C ARG A 75 -5.24 3.79 -1.94
N ALA A 76 -5.30 3.30 -0.69
CA ALA A 76 -4.98 4.14 0.46
C ALA A 76 -3.53 4.62 0.40
N ILE A 77 -2.60 3.75 0.01
CA ILE A 77 -1.20 4.14 -0.12
C ILE A 77 -1.04 5.22 -1.17
N ALA A 78 -1.67 5.05 -2.33
CA ALA A 78 -1.57 6.03 -3.42
C ALA A 78 -2.15 7.37 -3.00
N HIS A 79 -3.30 7.36 -2.31
CA HIS A 79 -3.91 8.58 -1.83
C HIS A 79 -3.03 9.28 -0.78
N SER A 80 -2.37 8.50 0.08
CA SER A 80 -1.48 9.10 1.07
C SER A 80 -0.30 9.80 0.40
N MET A 81 0.19 9.24 -0.69
CA MET A 81 1.30 9.84 -1.41
C MET A 81 0.86 11.06 -2.21
N ALA A 82 -0.35 11.02 -2.76
CA ALA A 82 -0.85 12.11 -3.58
C ALA A 82 -1.38 13.29 -2.77
N PHE A 83 -2.06 12.98 -1.66
CA PHE A 83 -2.83 13.99 -0.93
C PHE A 83 -2.47 14.11 0.54
N GLY A 84 -1.52 13.34 1.02
CA GLY A 84 -1.05 13.43 2.39
C GLY A 84 -1.48 12.25 3.24
N PRO A 85 -0.80 12.05 4.39
CA PRO A 85 -1.04 10.87 5.22
C PRO A 85 -2.45 10.78 5.79
N GLU A 86 -3.11 11.92 6.02
CA GLU A 86 -4.47 11.87 6.56
C GLU A 86 -5.44 11.22 5.57
N ALA A 87 -5.24 11.44 4.27
CA ALA A 87 -6.07 10.82 3.26
C ALA A 87 -5.90 9.29 3.29
N GLY A 88 -4.66 8.84 3.45
CA GLY A 88 -4.40 7.41 3.55
C GLY A 88 -5.01 6.80 4.80
N LEU A 89 -4.89 7.51 5.94
CA LEU A 89 -5.46 7.02 7.20
C LEU A 89 -6.95 6.84 7.11
N LYS A 90 -7.63 7.80 6.51
CA LYS A 90 -9.07 7.71 6.36
C LYS A 90 -9.46 6.46 5.58
N LEU A 91 -8.78 6.21 4.47
CA LEU A 91 -9.11 5.06 3.63
C LEU A 91 -8.75 3.74 4.29
N VAL A 92 -7.60 3.68 4.95
CA VAL A 92 -7.17 2.42 5.56
C VAL A 92 -8.05 2.07 6.76
N ASP A 93 -8.57 3.07 7.46
CA ASP A 93 -9.47 2.80 8.58
C ASP A 93 -10.80 2.22 8.11
N GLU A 94 -11.21 2.52 6.88
CA GLU A 94 -12.43 1.97 6.32
C GLU A 94 -12.32 0.47 6.04
N ILE A 95 -11.10 -0.03 5.85
CA ILE A 95 -10.89 -1.44 5.51
C ILE A 95 -10.19 -2.23 6.60
N ALA A 96 -9.90 -1.60 7.73
CA ALA A 96 -9.11 -2.25 8.78
C ALA A 96 -9.74 -3.53 9.31
N ASP A 97 -11.07 -3.63 9.26
CA ASP A 97 -11.76 -4.80 9.79
C ASP A 97 -11.99 -5.89 8.76
N ALA A 98 -11.53 -5.73 7.55
CA ALA A 98 -11.74 -6.74 6.53
C ALA A 98 -11.03 -8.03 6.93
N ALA A 99 -11.78 -9.14 6.90
CA ALA A 99 -11.23 -10.42 7.31
C ALA A 99 -10.01 -10.83 6.49
N ALA A 100 -10.01 -10.50 5.21
CA ALA A 100 -8.92 -10.86 4.32
C ALA A 100 -7.61 -10.16 4.67
N LEU A 101 -7.68 -9.06 5.45
CA LEU A 101 -6.49 -8.32 5.84
C LEU A 101 -6.08 -8.56 7.28
N ARG A 102 -6.76 -9.49 7.96
CA ARG A 102 -6.52 -9.69 9.38
C ARG A 102 -5.05 -9.92 9.75
N ASP A 103 -4.36 -10.80 9.07
CA ASP A 103 -2.96 -11.09 9.37
C ASP A 103 -2.05 -10.63 8.23
N TYR A 104 -2.47 -9.59 7.54
CA TYR A 104 -1.76 -9.11 6.37
C TYR A 104 -0.80 -7.99 6.79
N ALA A 105 0.47 -8.32 6.93
CA ALA A 105 1.48 -7.37 7.41
C ALA A 105 1.49 -6.03 6.68
N PRO A 106 1.26 -5.96 5.36
CA PRO A 106 1.26 -4.66 4.69
C PRO A 106 0.24 -3.66 5.21
N LEU A 107 -0.86 -4.12 5.81
CA LEU A 107 -1.85 -3.19 6.35
C LEU A 107 -1.30 -2.38 7.52
N PRO A 108 -0.84 -3.00 8.62
CA PRO A 108 -0.26 -2.19 9.70
C PRO A 108 1.02 -1.49 9.28
N ALA A 109 1.79 -2.03 8.34
CA ALA A 109 2.98 -1.35 7.85
C ALA A 109 2.62 -0.04 7.15
N ALA A 110 1.59 -0.05 6.31
CA ALA A 110 1.14 1.15 5.62
C ALA A 110 0.55 2.15 6.61
N ARG A 111 -0.30 1.67 7.53
CA ARG A 111 -0.90 2.55 8.51
C ARG A 111 0.16 3.18 9.39
N GLY A 112 1.19 2.41 9.76
CA GLY A 112 2.31 2.93 10.53
C GLY A 112 3.03 4.04 9.79
N ASP A 113 3.25 3.88 8.49
CA ASP A 113 3.89 4.89 7.68
C ASP A 113 3.05 6.18 7.64
N PHE A 114 1.73 6.04 7.46
CA PHE A 114 0.86 7.21 7.43
C PHE A 114 0.89 7.93 8.78
N LEU A 115 0.83 7.18 9.87
CA LEU A 115 0.87 7.76 11.21
C LEU A 115 2.20 8.46 11.48
N PHE A 116 3.29 7.84 11.04
CA PHE A 116 4.61 8.42 11.21
C PHE A 116 4.69 9.77 10.49
N ARG A 117 4.24 9.81 9.23
CA ARG A 117 4.27 11.06 8.46
C ARG A 117 3.32 12.10 9.02
N ALA A 118 2.26 11.68 9.71
CA ALA A 118 1.33 12.59 10.35
C ALA A 118 1.82 13.06 11.71
N GLY A 119 2.95 12.56 12.17
CA GLY A 119 3.50 12.96 13.47
C GLY A 119 2.95 12.21 14.66
N ARG A 120 2.14 11.19 14.42
CA ARG A 120 1.53 10.39 15.51
C ARG A 120 2.45 9.21 15.80
N LEU A 121 3.56 9.48 16.45
CA LEU A 121 4.66 8.55 16.56
C LEU A 121 4.39 7.33 17.44
N ALA A 122 3.69 7.51 18.56
CA ALA A 122 3.40 6.37 19.42
C ALA A 122 2.50 5.36 18.73
N GLU A 123 1.51 5.83 17.99
CA GLU A 123 0.63 4.94 17.25
C GLU A 123 1.36 4.30 16.09
N ALA A 124 2.24 5.06 15.44
CA ALA A 124 3.04 4.52 14.33
C ALA A 124 3.93 3.38 14.81
N ARG A 125 4.56 3.56 15.97
CA ARG A 125 5.42 2.54 16.53
C ARG A 125 4.64 1.24 16.75
N SER A 126 3.46 1.35 17.33
CA SER A 126 2.62 0.19 17.58
C SER A 126 2.30 -0.56 16.29
N GLU A 127 1.98 0.17 15.24
CA GLU A 127 1.66 -0.44 13.96
C GLU A 127 2.87 -1.13 13.32
N PHE A 128 4.04 -0.50 13.39
CA PHE A 128 5.23 -1.14 12.85
C PHE A 128 5.58 -2.41 13.61
N GLU A 129 5.40 -2.40 14.93
CA GLU A 129 5.65 -3.59 15.72
C GLU A 129 4.68 -4.70 15.37
N THR A 130 3.41 -4.36 15.18
CA THR A 130 2.41 -5.33 14.75
C THR A 130 2.79 -5.93 13.39
N ALA A 131 3.16 -5.09 12.45
CA ALA A 131 3.56 -5.57 11.12
C ALA A 131 4.77 -6.49 11.23
N ALA A 132 5.71 -6.15 12.10
CA ALA A 132 6.91 -6.97 12.27
C ALA A 132 6.58 -8.36 12.81
N THR A 133 5.55 -8.47 13.66
CA THR A 133 5.16 -9.79 14.17
C THR A 133 4.42 -10.61 13.12
N LEU A 134 3.79 -9.95 12.16
CA LEU A 134 3.00 -10.65 11.15
C LEU A 134 3.82 -11.11 9.94
N THR A 135 4.88 -10.41 9.62
CA THR A 135 5.65 -10.77 8.43
C THR A 135 6.53 -11.98 8.66
N ARG A 136 6.69 -12.79 7.62
CA ARG A 136 7.56 -13.95 7.68
C ARG A 136 8.92 -13.66 7.05
N ASN A 137 9.07 -12.50 6.47
CA ASN A 137 10.31 -12.13 5.81
C ASN A 137 11.25 -11.46 6.83
N VAL A 138 12.43 -12.04 7.02
CA VAL A 138 13.37 -11.56 8.02
C VAL A 138 13.87 -10.15 7.75
N ARG A 139 14.15 -9.84 6.49
CA ARG A 139 14.60 -8.49 6.13
C ARG A 139 13.52 -7.47 6.33
N GLU A 140 12.29 -7.83 5.98
CA GLU A 140 11.15 -6.94 6.16
C GLU A 140 10.92 -6.68 7.62
N ARG A 141 11.03 -7.72 8.46
CA ARG A 141 10.87 -7.56 9.89
C ARG A 141 11.93 -6.61 10.46
N ALA A 142 13.18 -6.80 10.04
CA ALA A 142 14.26 -5.94 10.53
C ALA A 142 14.00 -4.49 10.12
N PHE A 143 13.55 -4.26 8.89
CA PHE A 143 13.24 -2.92 8.42
C PHE A 143 12.11 -2.28 9.24
N LEU A 144 11.06 -3.07 9.52
CA LEU A 144 9.93 -2.56 10.30
C LEU A 144 10.33 -2.22 11.73
N LEU A 145 11.21 -3.02 12.32
CA LEU A 145 11.67 -2.73 13.68
C LEU A 145 12.54 -1.48 13.71
N VAL A 146 13.32 -1.24 12.67
CA VAL A 146 14.07 0.02 12.54
C VAL A 146 13.10 1.20 12.48
N ARG A 147 12.01 1.06 11.71
CA ARG A 147 11.00 2.10 11.62
C ARG A 147 10.32 2.33 12.97
N ALA A 148 10.06 1.25 13.71
CA ALA A 148 9.46 1.36 15.04
C ALA A 148 10.39 2.12 15.98
N ASP A 149 11.68 1.84 15.93
CA ASP A 149 12.65 2.55 16.76
C ASP A 149 12.71 4.03 16.42
N ALA A 150 12.55 4.37 15.16
CA ALA A 150 12.58 5.76 14.72
C ALA A 150 11.40 6.56 15.31
N CYS A 151 10.35 5.87 15.74
CA CYS A 151 9.19 6.52 16.33
C CYS A 151 9.41 6.94 17.77
N ASP A 152 10.55 6.63 18.36
CA ASP A 152 10.81 7.02 19.74
C ASP A 152 10.99 8.52 19.89
N GLY A 153 11.09 9.22 18.78
CA GLY A 153 11.01 10.65 18.84
C GLY A 153 12.10 11.34 19.55
N LYS A 154 13.23 10.72 19.51
CA LYS A 154 14.24 11.30 20.15
C LYS A 154 14.85 12.29 19.44
N HIS A 155 14.45 13.00 18.85
CA HIS A 155 15.19 13.95 18.09
C HIS A 155 14.45 15.20 17.89
#